data_7c6c35559acf830fe6b93c23549b7bd0
#
_entry.id   7c6c35559acf830fe6b93c23549b7bd0
#
_cell.length_a   1.000
_cell.length_b   1.000
_cell.length_c   1.000
_cell.angle_alpha   90.00
_cell.angle_beta   90.00
_cell.angle_gamma   90.00
#
_symmetry.space_group_name_H-M   'P 1'
#
loop_
_entity.id
_entity.type
_entity.pdbx_description
1 polymer ?
#
loop_
_entity_poly.entity_id
_entity_poly.type
_entity_poly.pdbx_seq_one_letter_code
_entity_poly.pdbx_strand_id
1 'polypeptide(L)'
;MDNLYVKSNIIAIDLKSFFASCECIERGLDPFTTPLIVCNPERNGSITLAVTPFLKQFGVPGRCRVYELDKYPIPKDIKIIKAPPRMSLYIQKSKEVLSIYLEFVAKEDMHVYSIDEVFLDVTNYLKMYKMTTEELAVTIINRIKEKTGLTTTAGIGPNLLLAKVAMDIEAKHNPNNIGIWTYEDIPSKLWTITPLSKMWGIGPRMEKRLNKLGMYSIGDIAHYDKTKLKDKFGIMGEQLWYHANGIDLSKISDFNEVVKDKSISHSQILFKDYNEENIQIIIREMIEVLLRRLRASNRQTALIGLGIGYSKSYGGGFYHVHKIDTPTSSEKEIYDICLDLFDKYYEGFPIRKVSLSFGRLSKDDSIQLNLFESFEEIKKDKAENKAIDEIKHKFGNNSILKASSLLDDSTIRERNGKIGGHNAG
;
A
#
# COMPACT_ATOMS: atom_id res chain seq x y z
N MET A 1 -10.16 12.36 30.70
CA MET A 1 -9.31 11.77 29.62
C MET A 1 -8.70 10.43 30.07
N ASP A 2 -8.47 10.20 31.34
CA ASP A 2 -7.77 9.00 31.85
C ASP A 2 -8.37 7.66 31.42
N ASN A 3 -9.68 7.59 31.19
CA ASN A 3 -10.35 6.39 30.70
C ASN A 3 -10.12 6.07 29.21
N LEU A 4 -9.45 6.96 28.47
CA LEU A 4 -9.14 6.80 27.06
C LEU A 4 -7.70 6.31 26.80
N TYR A 5 -6.88 6.24 27.87
CA TYR A 5 -5.52 5.73 27.77
C TYR A 5 -5.50 4.21 27.92
N VAL A 6 -5.30 3.53 26.79
CA VAL A 6 -5.19 2.07 26.73
C VAL A 6 -3.86 1.63 27.35
N LYS A 7 -3.84 0.52 28.06
CA LYS A 7 -2.63 -0.04 28.65
C LYS A 7 -2.26 -1.37 27.98
N SER A 8 -1.92 -1.31 26.71
CA SER A 8 -1.38 -2.45 25.97
C SER A 8 0.15 -2.36 25.85
N ASN A 9 0.78 -3.43 25.43
CA ASN A 9 2.19 -3.47 25.07
C ASN A 9 2.30 -3.78 23.59
N ILE A 10 2.40 -2.72 22.80
CA ILE A 10 2.46 -2.81 21.32
C ILE A 10 3.90 -2.63 20.86
N ILE A 11 4.33 -3.52 19.97
CA ILE A 11 5.60 -3.40 19.24
C ILE A 11 5.28 -3.17 17.77
N ALA A 12 5.70 -2.04 17.21
CA ALA A 12 5.70 -1.77 15.78
C ALA A 12 7.09 -2.10 15.23
N ILE A 13 7.20 -2.91 14.18
CA ILE A 13 8.49 -3.33 13.59
C ILE A 13 8.50 -3.00 12.10
N ASP A 14 9.61 -2.43 11.61
CA ASP A 14 9.85 -2.04 10.21
C ASP A 14 11.20 -2.61 9.73
N LEU A 15 11.24 -3.18 8.53
CA LEU A 15 12.46 -3.71 7.90
C LEU A 15 13.25 -2.58 7.24
N LYS A 16 14.45 -2.28 7.74
CA LYS A 16 15.29 -1.18 7.22
C LYS A 16 15.59 -1.31 5.74
N SER A 17 15.13 -0.32 4.94
CA SER A 17 15.39 -0.26 3.49
C SER A 17 15.07 -1.57 2.77
N PHE A 18 13.96 -2.21 3.10
CA PHE A 18 13.63 -3.61 2.86
C PHE A 18 14.08 -4.14 1.50
N PHE A 19 13.60 -3.58 0.38
CA PHE A 19 13.93 -4.09 -0.96
C PHE A 19 15.44 -3.98 -1.26
N ALA A 20 16.06 -2.87 -0.86
CA ALA A 20 17.49 -2.69 -1.08
C ALA A 20 18.33 -3.64 -0.20
N SER A 21 17.90 -3.87 1.04
CA SER A 21 18.53 -4.85 1.93
C SER A 21 18.39 -6.28 1.41
N CYS A 22 17.21 -6.67 0.90
CA CYS A 22 17.02 -7.96 0.23
C CYS A 22 18.00 -8.12 -0.95
N GLU A 23 18.12 -7.10 -1.80
CA GLU A 23 19.03 -7.16 -2.94
C GLU A 23 20.51 -7.27 -2.55
N CYS A 24 20.91 -6.62 -1.46
CA CYS A 24 22.27 -6.77 -0.92
C CYS A 24 22.50 -8.18 -0.38
N ILE A 25 21.63 -8.68 0.48
CA ILE A 25 21.75 -10.00 1.12
C ILE A 25 21.83 -11.11 0.07
N GLU A 26 20.96 -11.08 -0.94
CA GLU A 26 20.99 -12.07 -2.04
C GLU A 26 22.26 -12.04 -2.89
N ARG A 27 23.02 -10.95 -2.83
CA ARG A 27 24.35 -10.81 -3.50
C ARG A 27 25.53 -11.04 -2.56
N GLY A 28 25.28 -11.40 -1.29
CA GLY A 28 26.32 -11.53 -0.27
C GLY A 28 26.95 -10.18 0.13
N LEU A 29 26.21 -9.07 -0.01
CA LEU A 29 26.67 -7.72 0.28
C LEU A 29 26.02 -7.18 1.57
N ASP A 30 26.73 -6.29 2.27
CA ASP A 30 26.20 -5.61 3.44
C ASP A 30 25.47 -4.32 3.03
N PRO A 31 24.16 -4.14 3.37
CA PRO A 31 23.39 -2.94 3.06
C PRO A 31 23.95 -1.65 3.68
N PHE A 32 24.72 -1.75 4.76
CA PHE A 32 25.28 -0.60 5.46
C PHE A 32 26.57 -0.06 4.83
N THR A 33 27.23 -0.86 4.00
CA THR A 33 28.48 -0.48 3.31
C THR A 33 28.32 -0.44 1.79
N THR A 34 27.22 -0.96 1.24
CA THR A 34 27.02 -1.09 -0.21
C THR A 34 26.13 0.05 -0.75
N PRO A 35 26.60 0.80 -1.77
CA PRO A 35 25.79 1.82 -2.45
C PRO A 35 24.85 1.17 -3.48
N LEU A 36 23.65 0.77 -3.05
CA LEU A 36 22.67 0.11 -3.92
C LEU A 36 21.30 0.80 -3.87
N ILE A 37 20.67 0.93 -5.04
CA ILE A 37 19.29 1.36 -5.21
C ILE A 37 18.49 0.30 -5.97
N VAL A 38 17.22 0.16 -5.64
CA VAL A 38 16.27 -0.66 -6.40
C VAL A 38 15.48 0.23 -7.33
N CYS A 39 15.64 0.05 -8.64
CA CYS A 39 14.97 0.86 -9.66
C CYS A 39 14.93 0.09 -11.00
N ASN A 40 14.19 0.59 -11.98
CA ASN A 40 14.37 0.12 -13.37
C ASN A 40 15.63 0.77 -13.93
N PRO A 41 16.72 0.01 -14.17
CA PRO A 41 18.02 0.55 -14.61
C PRO A 41 17.99 1.13 -16.03
N GLU A 42 17.07 0.69 -16.87
CA GLU A 42 16.94 1.14 -18.28
C GLU A 42 16.29 2.51 -18.43
N ARG A 43 15.71 3.06 -17.33
CA ARG A 43 14.93 4.31 -17.37
C ARG A 43 15.45 5.32 -16.38
N ASN A 44 16.15 6.36 -16.83
CA ASN A 44 16.62 7.46 -15.97
C ASN A 44 15.49 8.18 -15.21
N GLY A 45 14.29 8.22 -15.76
CA GLY A 45 13.11 8.75 -15.11
C GLY A 45 12.45 7.79 -14.10
N SER A 46 13.02 6.58 -13.89
CA SER A 46 12.52 5.62 -12.92
C SER A 46 12.55 6.19 -11.51
N ILE A 47 11.54 5.85 -10.71
CA ILE A 47 11.58 6.10 -9.27
C ILE A 47 12.39 5.00 -8.59
N THR A 48 13.19 5.35 -7.59
CA THR A 48 13.81 4.38 -6.69
C THR A 48 12.73 3.80 -5.78
N LEU A 49 12.67 2.47 -5.68
CA LEU A 49 11.73 1.79 -4.78
C LEU A 49 12.32 1.66 -3.37
N ALA A 50 13.63 1.53 -3.29
CA ALA A 50 14.39 1.52 -2.05
C ALA A 50 15.83 1.97 -2.30
N VAL A 51 16.43 2.48 -1.23
CA VAL A 51 17.80 2.97 -1.19
C VAL A 51 18.46 2.35 0.04
N THR A 52 19.69 1.85 -0.08
CA THR A 52 20.42 1.26 1.06
C THR A 52 20.65 2.25 2.20
N PRO A 53 20.80 1.78 3.44
CA PRO A 53 21.21 2.62 4.57
C PRO A 53 22.52 3.39 4.29
N PHE A 54 23.47 2.79 3.57
CA PHE A 54 24.70 3.46 3.14
C PHE A 54 24.41 4.75 2.36
N LEU A 55 23.57 4.70 1.33
CA LEU A 55 23.26 5.90 0.55
C LEU A 55 22.40 6.92 1.31
N LYS A 56 21.60 6.47 2.27
CA LYS A 56 20.82 7.38 3.13
C LYS A 56 21.70 8.28 4.00
N GLN A 57 22.94 7.89 4.31
CA GLN A 57 23.91 8.73 5.05
C GLN A 57 24.26 10.01 4.28
N PHE A 58 24.17 9.98 2.95
CA PHE A 58 24.35 11.15 2.08
C PHE A 58 23.07 11.97 1.87
N GLY A 59 22.01 11.71 2.65
CA GLY A 59 20.74 12.43 2.55
C GLY A 59 19.83 11.94 1.40
N VAL A 60 20.16 10.83 0.73
CA VAL A 60 19.32 10.28 -0.34
C VAL A 60 18.00 9.75 0.28
N PRO A 61 16.84 10.26 -0.14
CA PRO A 61 15.56 9.81 0.39
C PRO A 61 15.25 8.39 -0.08
N GLY A 62 14.39 7.67 0.65
CA GLY A 62 13.99 6.32 0.31
C GLY A 62 13.32 6.19 -1.07
N ARG A 63 12.74 7.30 -1.56
CA ARG A 63 12.11 7.39 -2.89
C ARG A 63 12.47 8.71 -3.55
N CYS A 64 13.22 8.63 -4.66
CA CYS A 64 13.57 9.77 -5.53
C CYS A 64 13.57 9.29 -6.99
N ARG A 65 13.73 10.20 -7.94
CA ARG A 65 14.02 9.81 -9.33
C ARG A 65 15.50 9.50 -9.48
N VAL A 66 15.83 8.53 -10.35
CA VAL A 66 17.23 8.13 -10.57
C VAL A 66 18.10 9.31 -10.96
N TYR A 67 17.62 10.22 -11.82
CA TYR A 67 18.35 11.45 -12.23
C TYR A 67 18.51 12.48 -11.09
N GLU A 68 17.78 12.34 -9.98
CA GLU A 68 17.92 13.24 -8.83
C GLU A 68 19.06 12.83 -7.90
N LEU A 69 19.66 11.66 -8.08
CA LEU A 69 20.79 11.21 -7.28
C LEU A 69 21.98 12.15 -7.35
N ASP A 70 22.17 12.81 -8.50
CA ASP A 70 23.25 13.79 -8.71
C ASP A 70 23.12 15.06 -7.85
N LYS A 71 21.95 15.28 -7.21
CA LYS A 71 21.73 16.41 -6.30
C LYS A 71 22.28 16.16 -4.90
N TYR A 72 22.64 14.92 -4.57
CA TYR A 72 23.10 14.54 -3.24
C TYR A 72 24.63 14.46 -3.21
N PRO A 73 25.29 14.75 -2.05
CA PRO A 73 26.73 14.79 -1.92
C PRO A 73 27.36 13.38 -1.88
N ILE A 74 27.04 12.56 -2.85
CA ILE A 74 27.63 11.23 -3.01
C ILE A 74 29.00 11.40 -3.66
N PRO A 75 30.10 10.86 -3.07
CA PRO A 75 31.42 10.91 -3.68
C PRO A 75 31.43 10.31 -5.10
N LYS A 76 32.11 10.98 -6.03
CA LYS A 76 32.11 10.60 -7.46
C LYS A 76 32.76 9.25 -7.78
N ASP A 77 33.64 8.78 -6.92
CA ASP A 77 34.31 7.48 -6.98
C ASP A 77 33.37 6.32 -6.57
N ILE A 78 32.26 6.63 -5.90
CA ILE A 78 31.27 5.63 -5.50
C ILE A 78 30.39 5.22 -6.69
N LYS A 79 30.52 3.97 -7.13
CA LYS A 79 29.66 3.38 -8.15
C LYS A 79 28.38 2.82 -7.53
N ILE A 80 27.24 3.45 -7.84
CA ILE A 80 25.93 3.01 -7.37
C ILE A 80 25.46 1.78 -8.16
N ILE A 81 25.16 0.70 -7.46
CA ILE A 81 24.52 -0.51 -8.02
C ILE A 81 23.04 -0.23 -8.24
N LYS A 82 22.59 -0.32 -9.49
CA LYS A 82 21.18 -0.20 -9.86
C LYS A 82 20.58 -1.60 -10.01
N ALA A 83 19.87 -2.08 -8.99
CA ALA A 83 19.24 -3.39 -9.00
C ALA A 83 17.81 -3.29 -9.59
N PRO A 84 17.45 -4.14 -10.58
CA PRO A 84 16.07 -4.22 -11.04
C PRO A 84 15.19 -4.79 -9.92
N PRO A 85 13.91 -4.34 -9.80
CA PRO A 85 12.99 -4.88 -8.82
C PRO A 85 12.75 -6.38 -9.04
N ARG A 86 12.67 -7.14 -7.93
CA ARG A 86 12.27 -8.55 -7.90
C ARG A 86 11.15 -8.74 -6.87
N MET A 87 9.94 -8.32 -7.24
CA MET A 87 8.82 -8.25 -6.30
C MET A 87 8.44 -9.60 -5.71
N SER A 88 8.58 -10.70 -6.46
CA SER A 88 8.34 -12.07 -5.96
C SER A 88 9.30 -12.43 -4.82
N LEU A 89 10.59 -12.08 -4.97
CA LEU A 89 11.60 -12.26 -3.93
C LEU A 89 11.24 -11.48 -2.66
N TYR A 90 10.82 -10.22 -2.81
CA TYR A 90 10.48 -9.39 -1.64
C TYR A 90 9.24 -9.92 -0.91
N ILE A 91 8.24 -10.41 -1.63
CA ILE A 91 7.08 -11.07 -1.04
C ILE A 91 7.49 -12.35 -0.30
N GLN A 92 8.40 -13.14 -0.88
CA GLN A 92 8.93 -14.35 -0.22
C GLN A 92 9.67 -13.98 1.07
N LYS A 93 10.60 -13.01 1.02
CA LYS A 93 11.33 -12.55 2.22
C LYS A 93 10.39 -11.98 3.29
N SER A 94 9.37 -11.23 2.91
CA SER A 94 8.34 -10.77 3.84
C SER A 94 7.61 -11.93 4.52
N LYS A 95 7.25 -12.99 3.77
CA LYS A 95 6.63 -14.20 4.34
C LYS A 95 7.57 -14.94 5.30
N GLU A 96 8.86 -15.01 4.99
CA GLU A 96 9.88 -15.59 5.89
C GLU A 96 9.90 -14.81 7.22
N VAL A 97 9.91 -13.48 7.17
CA VAL A 97 9.87 -12.63 8.38
C VAL A 97 8.54 -12.79 9.14
N LEU A 98 7.40 -12.84 8.44
CA LEU A 98 6.10 -13.08 9.08
C LEU A 98 6.06 -14.41 9.81
N SER A 99 6.69 -15.47 9.28
CA SER A 99 6.78 -16.76 9.97
C SER A 99 7.59 -16.67 11.27
N ILE A 100 8.58 -15.76 11.34
CA ILE A 100 9.35 -15.55 12.56
C ILE A 100 8.51 -14.84 13.64
N TYR A 101 7.67 -13.84 13.28
CA TYR A 101 6.77 -13.23 14.25
C TYR A 101 5.81 -14.25 14.87
N LEU A 102 5.34 -15.22 14.09
CA LEU A 102 4.45 -16.29 14.55
C LEU A 102 5.14 -17.30 15.51
N GLU A 103 6.47 -17.25 15.66
CA GLU A 103 7.17 -17.97 16.74
C GLU A 103 6.91 -17.33 18.12
N PHE A 104 6.51 -16.05 18.16
CA PHE A 104 6.38 -15.25 19.38
C PHE A 104 4.94 -14.89 19.74
N VAL A 105 4.08 -14.65 18.76
CA VAL A 105 2.69 -14.24 18.97
C VAL A 105 1.75 -15.04 18.07
N ALA A 106 0.49 -15.16 18.48
CA ALA A 106 -0.56 -15.72 17.64
C ALA A 106 -0.92 -14.77 16.50
N LYS A 107 -1.50 -15.30 15.43
CA LYS A 107 -1.90 -14.53 14.25
C LYS A 107 -2.91 -13.43 14.59
N GLU A 108 -3.77 -13.66 15.56
CA GLU A 108 -4.81 -12.75 16.03
C GLU A 108 -4.24 -11.50 16.69
N ASP A 109 -3.03 -11.60 17.27
CA ASP A 109 -2.32 -10.52 17.94
C ASP A 109 -1.27 -9.85 17.04
N MET A 110 -1.31 -10.14 15.73
CA MET A 110 -0.44 -9.57 14.71
C MET A 110 -1.26 -8.85 13.63
N HIS A 111 -0.90 -7.60 13.34
CA HIS A 111 -1.44 -6.84 12.20
C HIS A 111 -0.32 -6.55 11.19
N VAL A 112 -0.42 -7.14 9.99
CA VAL A 112 0.49 -6.88 8.87
C VAL A 112 0.08 -5.57 8.21
N TYR A 113 0.77 -4.48 8.56
CA TYR A 113 0.44 -3.15 8.06
C TYR A 113 0.91 -2.93 6.60
N SER A 114 2.09 -3.45 6.27
CA SER A 114 2.65 -3.42 4.91
C SER A 114 3.51 -4.65 4.62
N ILE A 115 4.20 -4.68 3.48
CA ILE A 115 5.13 -5.76 3.12
C ILE A 115 6.36 -5.82 4.06
N ASP A 116 6.68 -4.72 4.71
CA ASP A 116 7.89 -4.53 5.54
C ASP A 116 7.58 -4.04 6.96
N GLU A 117 6.30 -3.90 7.32
CA GLU A 117 5.88 -3.34 8.60
C GLU A 117 4.76 -4.15 9.25
N VAL A 118 4.90 -4.39 10.57
CA VAL A 118 3.95 -5.15 11.39
C VAL A 118 3.74 -4.49 12.75
N PHE A 119 2.54 -4.67 13.31
CA PHE A 119 2.23 -4.41 14.71
C PHE A 119 1.97 -5.72 15.44
N LEU A 120 2.53 -5.86 16.64
CA LEU A 120 2.36 -7.00 17.51
C LEU A 120 1.80 -6.52 18.87
N ASP A 121 0.70 -7.10 19.33
CA ASP A 121 0.24 -6.93 20.70
C ASP A 121 0.85 -8.05 21.55
N VAL A 122 1.83 -7.70 22.35
CA VAL A 122 2.55 -8.66 23.20
C VAL A 122 2.08 -8.66 24.66
N THR A 123 0.99 -7.96 24.95
CA THR A 123 0.48 -7.75 26.31
C THR A 123 0.32 -9.06 27.08
N ASN A 124 -0.27 -10.08 26.45
CA ASN A 124 -0.56 -11.36 27.08
C ASN A 124 0.63 -12.32 27.12
N TYR A 125 1.72 -12.01 26.40
CA TYR A 125 2.87 -12.91 26.22
C TYR A 125 4.01 -12.64 27.20
N LEU A 126 4.12 -11.42 27.75
CA LEU A 126 5.23 -11.01 28.60
C LEU A 126 5.42 -11.89 29.84
N LYS A 127 4.31 -12.31 30.47
CA LYS A 127 4.37 -13.23 31.64
C LYS A 127 4.88 -14.62 31.25
N MET A 128 4.47 -15.11 30.07
CA MET A 128 4.88 -16.42 29.55
C MET A 128 6.36 -16.44 29.23
N TYR A 129 6.87 -15.40 28.57
CA TYR A 129 8.29 -15.27 28.23
C TYR A 129 9.16 -14.83 29.42
N LYS A 130 8.56 -14.31 30.51
CA LYS A 130 9.26 -13.67 31.65
C LYS A 130 10.19 -12.54 31.16
N MET A 131 9.73 -11.75 30.22
CA MET A 131 10.45 -10.64 29.60
C MET A 131 9.66 -9.35 29.72
N THR A 132 10.36 -8.24 29.70
CA THR A 132 9.79 -6.92 29.41
C THR A 132 9.46 -6.80 27.93
N THR A 133 8.66 -5.81 27.54
CA THR A 133 8.34 -5.55 26.13
C THR A 133 9.60 -5.24 25.32
N GLU A 134 10.56 -4.52 25.93
CA GLU A 134 11.83 -4.20 25.29
C GLU A 134 12.69 -5.45 25.04
N GLU A 135 12.86 -6.31 26.05
CA GLU A 135 13.61 -7.57 25.92
C GLU A 135 13.01 -8.49 24.85
N LEU A 136 11.67 -8.55 24.79
CA LEU A 136 11.00 -9.33 23.75
C LEU A 136 11.20 -8.72 22.37
N ALA A 137 11.13 -7.38 22.21
CA ALA A 137 11.42 -6.70 20.96
C ALA A 137 12.86 -6.96 20.50
N VAL A 138 13.85 -6.86 21.39
CA VAL A 138 15.26 -7.20 21.10
C VAL A 138 15.40 -8.66 20.62
N THR A 139 14.71 -9.58 21.31
CA THR A 139 14.73 -11.01 20.96
C THR A 139 14.19 -11.24 19.55
N ILE A 140 13.06 -10.62 19.22
CA ILE A 140 12.45 -10.71 17.89
C ILE A 140 13.38 -10.13 16.81
N ILE A 141 13.93 -8.93 17.04
CA ILE A 141 14.87 -8.25 16.12
C ILE A 141 16.09 -9.14 15.82
N ASN A 142 16.70 -9.70 16.87
CA ASN A 142 17.87 -10.57 16.74
C ASN A 142 17.53 -11.85 15.99
N ARG A 143 16.35 -12.43 16.24
CA ARG A 143 15.89 -13.63 15.55
C ARG A 143 15.67 -13.40 14.06
N ILE A 144 15.12 -12.23 13.67
CA ILE A 144 14.97 -11.86 12.25
C ILE A 144 16.34 -11.70 11.61
N LYS A 145 17.27 -10.99 12.26
CA LYS A 145 18.62 -10.78 11.74
C LYS A 145 19.38 -12.10 11.57
N GLU A 146 19.29 -13.00 12.55
CA GLU A 146 19.90 -14.32 12.52
C GLU A 146 19.40 -15.15 11.33
N LYS A 147 18.07 -15.22 11.16
CA LYS A 147 17.47 -16.08 10.13
C LYS A 147 17.51 -15.51 8.72
N THR A 148 17.42 -14.18 8.57
CA THR A 148 17.23 -13.54 7.27
C THR A 148 18.33 -12.58 6.87
N GLY A 149 19.21 -12.20 7.78
CA GLY A 149 20.20 -11.13 7.60
C GLY A 149 19.60 -9.71 7.59
N LEU A 150 18.27 -9.57 7.62
CA LEU A 150 17.59 -8.27 7.57
C LEU A 150 17.70 -7.54 8.92
N THR A 151 17.93 -6.24 8.85
CA THR A 151 17.93 -5.36 10.02
C THR A 151 16.56 -4.70 10.15
N THR A 152 16.07 -4.62 11.39
CA THR A 152 14.77 -4.05 11.72
C THR A 152 14.90 -2.87 12.69
N THR A 153 13.84 -2.06 12.75
CA THR A 153 13.62 -1.07 13.82
C THR A 153 12.34 -1.42 14.55
N ALA A 154 12.29 -1.19 15.87
CA ALA A 154 11.11 -1.40 16.66
C ALA A 154 10.73 -0.15 17.47
N GLY A 155 9.45 0.19 17.43
CA GLY A 155 8.85 1.17 18.31
C GLY A 155 7.95 0.48 19.33
N ILE A 156 8.04 0.85 20.59
CA ILE A 156 7.26 0.30 21.70
C ILE A 156 6.38 1.40 22.27
N GLY A 157 5.11 1.08 22.50
CA GLY A 157 4.16 2.02 23.08
C GLY A 157 2.93 1.34 23.65
N PRO A 158 2.13 2.08 24.45
CA PRO A 158 0.91 1.54 25.05
C PRO A 158 -0.27 1.41 24.09
N ASN A 159 -0.14 1.88 22.85
CA ASN A 159 -1.12 1.76 21.77
C ASN A 159 -0.42 1.76 20.40
N LEU A 160 -1.16 1.50 19.33
CA LEU A 160 -0.62 1.42 17.97
C LEU A 160 0.04 2.74 17.52
N LEU A 161 -0.58 3.87 17.84
CA LEU A 161 -0.08 5.19 17.48
C LEU A 161 1.29 5.47 18.10
N LEU A 162 1.41 5.36 19.43
CA LEU A 162 2.65 5.68 20.14
C LEU A 162 3.78 4.71 19.75
N ALA A 163 3.47 3.42 19.58
CA ALA A 163 4.43 2.44 19.08
C ALA A 163 4.94 2.82 17.66
N LYS A 164 4.03 3.21 16.77
CA LYS A 164 4.39 3.62 15.40
C LYS A 164 5.22 4.90 15.39
N VAL A 165 4.83 5.91 16.16
CA VAL A 165 5.54 7.19 16.21
C VAL A 165 6.92 7.03 16.87
N ALA A 166 7.02 6.22 17.92
CA ALA A 166 8.31 5.86 18.55
C ALA A 166 9.26 5.20 17.54
N MET A 167 8.72 4.29 16.69
CA MET A 167 9.49 3.65 15.64
C MET A 167 9.98 4.67 14.59
N ASP A 168 9.10 5.54 14.10
CA ASP A 168 9.43 6.45 12.99
C ASP A 168 10.34 7.60 13.41
N ILE A 169 10.15 8.14 14.61
CA ILE A 169 10.85 9.34 15.08
C ILE A 169 12.14 8.98 15.85
N GLU A 170 12.10 7.94 16.70
CA GLU A 170 13.22 7.61 17.60
C GLU A 170 13.99 6.38 17.13
N ALA A 171 13.35 5.23 16.93
CA ALA A 171 14.04 3.97 16.64
C ALA A 171 14.89 4.02 15.38
N LYS A 172 14.44 4.71 14.33
CA LYS A 172 15.17 4.84 13.06
C LYS A 172 16.49 5.62 13.19
N HIS A 173 16.64 6.41 14.26
CA HIS A 173 17.81 7.22 14.57
C HIS A 173 18.61 6.71 15.77
N ASN A 174 18.07 5.75 16.52
CA ASN A 174 18.73 5.16 17.68
C ASN A 174 19.70 4.03 17.23
N PRO A 175 20.96 3.99 17.73
CA PRO A 175 21.89 2.91 17.45
C PRO A 175 21.36 1.51 17.76
N ASN A 176 20.53 1.38 18.80
CA ASN A 176 19.89 0.11 19.19
C ASN A 176 18.68 -0.25 18.33
N ASN A 177 18.27 0.63 17.40
CA ASN A 177 17.09 0.47 16.54
C ASN A 177 15.77 0.32 17.32
N ILE A 178 15.70 0.81 18.55
CA ILE A 178 14.52 0.74 19.42
C ILE A 178 14.16 2.15 19.90
N GLY A 179 12.87 2.48 19.86
CA GLY A 179 12.29 3.66 20.47
C GLY A 179 11.17 3.25 21.42
N ILE A 180 11.12 3.85 22.59
CA ILE A 180 10.11 3.54 23.60
C ILE A 180 9.41 4.82 24.00
N TRP A 181 8.08 4.86 23.81
CA TRP A 181 7.26 6.00 24.18
C TRP A 181 6.13 5.56 25.11
N THR A 182 5.95 6.33 26.16
CA THR A 182 4.86 6.20 27.13
C THR A 182 3.93 7.41 27.05
N TYR A 183 2.89 7.45 27.87
CA TYR A 183 2.00 8.62 27.92
C TYR A 183 2.68 9.84 28.53
N GLU A 184 3.66 9.63 29.39
CA GLU A 184 4.48 10.68 30.00
C GLU A 184 5.37 11.40 29.00
N ASP A 185 5.71 10.74 27.89
CA ASP A 185 6.53 11.31 26.81
C ASP A 185 5.74 12.26 25.89
N ILE A 186 4.41 12.30 25.98
CA ILE A 186 3.56 13.10 25.07
C ILE A 186 3.97 14.57 25.06
N PRO A 187 4.11 15.28 26.19
CA PRO A 187 4.48 16.70 26.15
C PRO A 187 5.88 16.95 25.60
N SER A 188 6.83 16.09 25.93
CA SER A 188 8.24 16.27 25.62
C SER A 188 8.64 15.75 24.23
N LYS A 189 7.95 14.72 23.72
CA LYS A 189 8.31 14.09 22.44
C LYS A 189 7.21 14.28 21.39
N LEU A 190 5.95 13.90 21.66
CA LEU A 190 4.88 13.92 20.67
C LEU A 190 4.52 15.35 20.24
N TRP A 191 4.30 16.25 21.21
CA TRP A 191 3.90 17.64 20.92
C TRP A 191 4.98 18.46 20.21
N THR A 192 6.25 18.06 20.31
CA THR A 192 7.37 18.76 19.67
C THR A 192 7.54 18.40 18.19
N ILE A 193 6.79 17.43 17.68
CA ILE A 193 6.91 17.00 16.28
C ILE A 193 6.54 18.16 15.35
N THR A 194 7.52 18.53 14.51
CA THR A 194 7.40 19.51 13.44
C THR A 194 8.37 19.13 12.30
N PRO A 195 8.02 19.32 11.00
CA PRO A 195 6.70 19.67 10.47
C PRO A 195 5.66 18.57 10.77
N LEU A 196 4.37 18.95 10.67
CA LEU A 196 3.25 18.04 10.99
C LEU A 196 3.26 16.74 10.17
N SER A 197 3.77 16.78 8.93
CA SER A 197 3.88 15.61 8.06
C SER A 197 4.86 14.53 8.52
N LYS A 198 5.65 14.78 9.58
CA LYS A 198 6.42 13.74 10.25
C LYS A 198 5.57 12.85 11.14
N MET A 199 4.38 13.31 11.52
CA MET A 199 3.44 12.52 12.29
C MET A 199 2.72 11.52 11.38
N TRP A 200 2.66 10.27 11.80
CA TRP A 200 1.88 9.25 11.13
C TRP A 200 0.41 9.69 10.95
N GLY A 201 -0.13 9.51 9.74
CA GLY A 201 -1.49 9.92 9.39
C GLY A 201 -1.63 11.36 8.87
N ILE A 202 -0.59 12.21 8.97
CA ILE A 202 -0.62 13.57 8.44
C ILE A 202 0.23 13.66 7.16
N GLY A 203 -0.43 13.71 6.02
CA GLY A 203 0.25 13.94 4.75
C GLY A 203 0.44 15.43 4.42
N PRO A 204 1.26 15.78 3.41
CA PRO A 204 1.58 17.18 3.06
C PRO A 204 0.34 18.05 2.76
N ARG A 205 -0.73 17.45 2.23
CA ARG A 205 -1.98 18.19 1.97
C ARG A 205 -2.71 18.56 3.25
N MET A 206 -2.74 17.65 4.23
CA MET A 206 -3.36 17.91 5.53
C MET A 206 -2.53 18.90 6.33
N GLU A 207 -1.21 18.74 6.37
CA GLU A 207 -0.28 19.70 6.96
C GLU A 207 -0.53 21.12 6.42
N LYS A 208 -0.59 21.30 5.08
CA LYS A 208 -0.86 22.61 4.47
C LYS A 208 -2.20 23.20 4.91
N ARG A 209 -3.22 22.38 5.14
CA ARG A 209 -4.54 22.82 5.63
C ARG A 209 -4.49 23.21 7.10
N LEU A 210 -3.77 22.45 7.92
CA LEU A 210 -3.56 22.73 9.36
C LEU A 210 -2.71 24.00 9.56
N ASN A 211 -1.64 24.17 8.79
CA ASN A 211 -0.79 25.38 8.84
C ASN A 211 -1.59 26.65 8.53
N LYS A 212 -2.59 26.60 7.62
CA LYS A 212 -3.49 27.73 7.36
C LYS A 212 -4.37 28.10 8.56
N LEU A 213 -4.50 27.23 9.55
CA LEU A 213 -5.21 27.46 10.81
C LEU A 213 -4.27 27.83 11.96
N GLY A 214 -2.98 28.04 11.66
CA GLY A 214 -1.96 28.41 12.65
C GLY A 214 -1.37 27.23 13.43
N MET A 215 -1.59 25.98 12.98
CA MET A 215 -1.05 24.78 13.63
C MET A 215 0.20 24.30 12.89
N TYR A 216 1.35 24.28 13.55
CA TYR A 216 2.66 23.93 12.99
C TYR A 216 3.33 22.75 13.70
N SER A 217 2.89 22.44 14.90
CA SER A 217 3.35 21.31 15.71
C SER A 217 2.18 20.41 16.13
N ILE A 218 2.47 19.18 16.56
CA ILE A 218 1.44 18.29 17.09
C ILE A 218 0.85 18.87 18.38
N GLY A 219 1.64 19.56 19.18
CA GLY A 219 1.17 20.31 20.36
C GLY A 219 0.11 21.34 20.03
N ASP A 220 0.25 22.05 18.90
CA ASP A 220 -0.78 23.02 18.47
C ASP A 220 -2.12 22.33 18.18
N ILE A 221 -2.10 21.12 17.59
CA ILE A 221 -3.30 20.33 17.34
C ILE A 221 -3.90 19.84 18.67
N ALA A 222 -3.05 19.36 19.59
CA ALA A 222 -3.49 18.84 20.90
C ALA A 222 -4.21 19.90 21.74
N HIS A 223 -3.75 21.16 21.68
CA HIS A 223 -4.34 22.28 22.40
C HIS A 223 -5.44 23.02 21.63
N TYR A 224 -5.69 22.65 20.37
CA TYR A 224 -6.76 23.25 19.61
C TYR A 224 -8.14 22.72 20.05
N ASP A 225 -9.18 23.51 19.78
CA ASP A 225 -10.56 23.10 20.08
C ASP A 225 -10.99 21.89 19.24
N LYS A 226 -11.32 20.76 19.91
CA LYS A 226 -11.70 19.52 19.27
C LYS A 226 -12.95 19.68 18.38
N THR A 227 -13.92 20.46 18.85
CA THR A 227 -15.19 20.68 18.10
C THR A 227 -14.92 21.42 16.81
N LYS A 228 -14.09 22.47 16.86
CA LYS A 228 -13.68 23.23 15.66
C LYS A 228 -12.87 22.38 14.68
N LEU A 229 -12.04 21.44 15.14
CA LEU A 229 -11.34 20.49 14.25
C LEU A 229 -12.33 19.53 13.58
N LYS A 230 -13.31 19.03 14.36
CA LYS A 230 -14.35 18.14 13.84
C LYS A 230 -15.22 18.87 12.80
N ASP A 231 -15.60 20.12 13.04
CA ASP A 231 -16.39 20.92 12.10
C ASP A 231 -15.66 21.16 10.77
N LYS A 232 -14.33 21.35 10.83
CA LYS A 232 -13.51 21.63 9.63
C LYS A 232 -13.07 20.39 8.84
N PHE A 233 -12.86 19.27 9.52
CA PHE A 233 -12.26 18.07 8.92
C PHE A 233 -13.11 16.80 9.12
N GLY A 234 -14.29 16.92 9.73
CA GLY A 234 -15.16 15.78 10.05
C GLY A 234 -14.53 14.83 11.07
N ILE A 235 -14.82 13.56 10.93
CA ILE A 235 -14.29 12.49 11.79
C ILE A 235 -12.75 12.50 11.82
N MET A 236 -12.10 12.83 10.69
CA MET A 236 -10.64 12.94 10.62
C MET A 236 -10.09 14.05 11.53
N GLY A 237 -10.82 15.17 11.69
CA GLY A 237 -10.42 16.24 12.62
C GLY A 237 -10.49 15.81 14.07
N GLU A 238 -11.54 15.07 14.44
CA GLU A 238 -11.68 14.50 15.77
C GLU A 238 -10.57 13.46 16.05
N GLN A 239 -10.26 12.59 15.10
CA GLN A 239 -9.18 11.61 15.19
C GLN A 239 -7.81 12.29 15.33
N LEU A 240 -7.54 13.34 14.56
CA LEU A 240 -6.30 14.13 14.66
C LEU A 240 -6.11 14.70 16.07
N TRP A 241 -7.19 15.20 16.69
CA TRP A 241 -7.13 15.71 18.05
C TRP A 241 -6.80 14.59 19.06
N TYR A 242 -7.45 13.41 18.95
CA TYR A 242 -7.14 12.27 19.81
C TYR A 242 -5.69 11.82 19.63
N HIS A 243 -5.23 11.66 18.39
CA HIS A 243 -3.87 11.25 18.10
C HIS A 243 -2.83 12.26 18.61
N ALA A 244 -3.11 13.57 18.49
CA ALA A 244 -2.23 14.61 19.05
C ALA A 244 -2.13 14.55 20.58
N ASN A 245 -3.13 13.99 21.23
CA ASN A 245 -3.13 13.73 22.68
C ASN A 245 -2.64 12.29 23.02
N GLY A 246 -2.04 11.57 22.07
CA GLY A 246 -1.54 10.21 22.27
C GLY A 246 -2.62 9.13 22.44
N ILE A 247 -3.89 9.47 22.16
CA ILE A 247 -5.03 8.57 22.34
C ILE A 247 -5.29 7.84 21.03
N ASP A 248 -5.20 6.51 21.07
CA ASP A 248 -5.60 5.60 19.99
C ASP A 248 -6.31 4.40 20.61
N LEU A 249 -7.58 4.23 20.25
CA LEU A 249 -8.42 3.14 20.77
C LEU A 249 -8.46 1.93 19.84
N SER A 250 -7.76 1.99 18.71
CA SER A 250 -7.70 0.89 17.75
C SER A 250 -7.03 -0.34 18.35
N LYS A 251 -7.60 -1.51 18.08
CA LYS A 251 -7.04 -2.79 18.48
C LYS A 251 -6.65 -3.60 17.26
N ILE A 252 -5.68 -4.49 17.40
CA ILE A 252 -5.29 -5.40 16.31
C ILE A 252 -6.47 -6.26 15.86
N SER A 253 -7.35 -6.67 16.80
CA SER A 253 -8.58 -7.41 16.49
C SER A 253 -9.52 -6.68 15.54
N ASP A 254 -9.56 -5.34 15.57
CA ASP A 254 -10.47 -4.53 14.74
C ASP A 254 -10.13 -4.68 13.24
N PHE A 255 -8.86 -4.92 12.91
CA PHE A 255 -8.41 -5.14 11.52
C PHE A 255 -8.75 -6.53 10.98
N ASN A 256 -9.13 -7.47 11.85
CA ASN A 256 -9.57 -8.81 11.48
C ASN A 256 -11.09 -8.88 11.24
N GLU A 257 -11.83 -7.81 11.55
CA GLU A 257 -13.26 -7.76 11.29
C GLU A 257 -13.57 -7.76 9.80
N VAL A 258 -14.63 -8.49 9.42
CA VAL A 258 -15.07 -8.56 8.04
C VAL A 258 -15.75 -7.25 7.65
N VAL A 259 -15.06 -6.45 6.84
CA VAL A 259 -15.65 -5.23 6.26
C VAL A 259 -16.89 -5.60 5.44
N LYS A 260 -18.04 -4.99 5.77
CA LYS A 260 -19.33 -5.27 5.11
C LYS A 260 -19.31 -4.85 3.64
N ASP A 261 -18.82 -3.66 3.34
CA ASP A 261 -18.75 -3.15 1.98
C ASP A 261 -17.34 -3.34 1.41
N LYS A 262 -17.17 -4.41 0.62
CA LYS A 262 -15.92 -4.68 -0.08
C LYS A 262 -15.95 -4.06 -1.47
N SER A 263 -14.80 -3.56 -1.90
CA SER A 263 -14.55 -3.15 -3.28
C SER A 263 -13.24 -3.76 -3.77
N ILE A 264 -13.14 -3.97 -5.06
CA ILE A 264 -11.88 -4.28 -5.74
C ILE A 264 -11.60 -3.20 -6.77
N SER A 265 -10.37 -2.75 -6.84
CA SER A 265 -9.99 -1.73 -7.78
C SER A 265 -8.64 -2.03 -8.42
N HIS A 266 -8.43 -1.44 -9.58
CA HIS A 266 -7.18 -1.47 -10.31
C HIS A 266 -6.93 -0.12 -10.95
N SER A 267 -5.69 0.38 -10.88
CA SER A 267 -5.31 1.60 -11.57
C SER A 267 -3.97 1.44 -12.25
N GLN A 268 -3.82 2.11 -13.40
CA GLN A 268 -2.63 2.05 -14.21
C GLN A 268 -2.21 3.46 -14.62
N ILE A 269 -0.92 3.78 -14.42
CA ILE A 269 -0.27 4.92 -15.07
C ILE A 269 0.31 4.40 -16.39
N LEU A 270 -0.07 5.04 -17.48
CA LEU A 270 0.33 4.66 -18.83
C LEU A 270 1.71 5.21 -19.16
N PHE A 271 2.48 4.49 -19.98
CA PHE A 271 3.85 4.92 -20.35
C PHE A 271 3.87 5.99 -21.45
N LYS A 272 2.87 6.02 -22.28
CA LYS A 272 2.61 7.04 -23.31
C LYS A 272 1.24 7.66 -23.10
N ASP A 273 0.96 8.73 -23.80
CA ASP A 273 -0.38 9.31 -23.85
C ASP A 273 -1.28 8.47 -24.74
N TYR A 274 -2.53 8.32 -24.33
CA TYR A 274 -3.60 7.64 -25.07
C TYR A 274 -4.70 8.66 -25.39
N ASN A 275 -5.53 8.32 -26.36
CA ASN A 275 -6.69 9.10 -26.77
C ASN A 275 -7.96 8.23 -26.79
N GLU A 276 -9.05 8.76 -27.32
CA GLU A 276 -10.35 8.07 -27.42
C GLU A 276 -10.30 6.80 -28.28
N GLU A 277 -9.44 6.75 -29.32
CA GLU A 277 -9.36 5.63 -30.24
C GLU A 277 -8.73 4.39 -29.62
N ASN A 278 -7.71 4.59 -28.78
CA ASN A 278 -6.88 3.48 -28.28
C ASN A 278 -7.05 3.18 -26.78
N ILE A 279 -7.66 4.07 -26.00
CA ILE A 279 -7.83 3.83 -24.55
C ILE A 279 -8.78 2.67 -24.25
N GLN A 280 -9.68 2.35 -25.17
CA GLN A 280 -10.65 1.26 -25.04
C GLN A 280 -9.96 -0.09 -24.88
N ILE A 281 -8.77 -0.30 -25.48
CA ILE A 281 -7.97 -1.50 -25.31
C ILE A 281 -7.55 -1.64 -23.86
N ILE A 282 -7.08 -0.58 -23.25
CA ILE A 282 -6.64 -0.55 -21.84
C ILE A 282 -7.80 -0.78 -20.88
N ILE A 283 -8.96 -0.14 -21.13
CA ILE A 283 -10.17 -0.34 -20.31
C ILE A 283 -10.56 -1.81 -20.32
N ARG A 284 -10.60 -2.46 -21.49
CA ARG A 284 -10.94 -3.88 -21.63
C ARG A 284 -9.97 -4.79 -20.90
N GLU A 285 -8.67 -4.55 -21.03
CA GLU A 285 -7.63 -5.29 -20.32
C GLU A 285 -7.78 -5.17 -18.79
N MET A 286 -8.10 -3.98 -18.30
CA MET A 286 -8.27 -3.75 -16.87
C MET A 286 -9.55 -4.42 -16.33
N ILE A 287 -10.63 -4.44 -17.12
CA ILE A 287 -11.85 -5.17 -16.81
C ILE A 287 -11.55 -6.66 -16.67
N GLU A 288 -10.84 -7.27 -17.61
CA GLU A 288 -10.45 -8.68 -17.55
C GLU A 288 -9.71 -9.02 -16.25
N VAL A 289 -8.73 -8.19 -15.87
CA VAL A 289 -7.98 -8.38 -14.61
C VAL A 289 -8.88 -8.31 -13.39
N LEU A 290 -9.81 -7.35 -13.33
CA LEU A 290 -10.73 -7.19 -12.21
C LEU A 290 -11.79 -8.30 -12.16
N LEU A 291 -12.32 -8.71 -13.31
CA LEU A 291 -13.29 -9.81 -13.39
C LEU A 291 -12.69 -11.13 -12.91
N ARG A 292 -11.43 -11.42 -13.26
CA ARG A 292 -10.75 -12.60 -12.76
C ARG A 292 -10.64 -12.60 -11.23
N ARG A 293 -10.33 -11.45 -10.62
CA ARG A 293 -10.31 -11.29 -9.16
C ARG A 293 -11.69 -11.41 -8.54
N LEU A 294 -12.72 -10.92 -9.22
CA LEU A 294 -14.11 -11.01 -8.81
C LEU A 294 -14.57 -12.48 -8.79
N ARG A 295 -14.35 -13.23 -9.89
CA ARG A 295 -14.65 -14.67 -10.01
C ARG A 295 -13.88 -15.49 -8.98
N ALA A 296 -12.59 -15.23 -8.78
CA ALA A 296 -11.78 -15.91 -7.76
C ALA A 296 -12.33 -15.75 -6.33
N SER A 297 -13.09 -14.68 -6.07
CA SER A 297 -13.77 -14.46 -4.79
C SER A 297 -15.24 -14.91 -4.77
N ASN A 298 -15.74 -15.53 -5.84
CA ASN A 298 -17.13 -15.92 -6.04
C ASN A 298 -18.10 -14.75 -5.81
N ARG A 299 -17.86 -13.61 -6.50
CA ARG A 299 -18.62 -12.38 -6.30
C ARG A 299 -19.08 -11.77 -7.61
N GLN A 300 -20.12 -10.92 -7.50
CA GLN A 300 -20.63 -10.02 -8.52
C GLN A 300 -20.55 -8.57 -8.03
N THR A 301 -20.64 -7.60 -8.94
CA THR A 301 -20.61 -6.17 -8.63
C THR A 301 -21.92 -5.49 -9.02
N ALA A 302 -22.37 -4.52 -8.20
CA ALA A 302 -23.48 -3.64 -8.51
C ALA A 302 -23.07 -2.16 -8.55
N LEU A 303 -21.75 -1.87 -8.57
CA LEU A 303 -21.24 -0.52 -8.71
C LEU A 303 -19.95 -0.55 -9.53
N ILE A 304 -19.95 0.09 -10.68
CA ILE A 304 -18.81 0.15 -11.60
C ILE A 304 -18.30 1.59 -11.61
N GLY A 305 -17.01 1.78 -11.37
CA GLY A 305 -16.35 3.08 -11.40
C GLY A 305 -15.26 3.15 -12.44
N LEU A 306 -15.28 4.21 -13.28
CA LEU A 306 -14.24 4.55 -14.23
C LEU A 306 -13.60 5.89 -13.84
N GLY A 307 -12.28 5.92 -13.81
CA GLY A 307 -11.49 7.14 -13.63
C GLY A 307 -10.46 7.30 -14.73
N ILE A 308 -10.41 8.48 -15.31
CA ILE A 308 -9.42 8.91 -16.30
C ILE A 308 -8.61 10.05 -15.71
N GLY A 309 -7.30 9.97 -15.82
CA GLY A 309 -6.39 11.06 -15.49
C GLY A 309 -5.63 11.51 -16.71
N TYR A 310 -5.63 12.81 -16.94
CA TYR A 310 -4.97 13.42 -18.10
C TYR A 310 -3.45 13.54 -17.92
N SER A 311 -2.73 13.79 -18.99
CA SER A 311 -1.29 14.06 -18.97
C SER A 311 -0.96 15.21 -18.03
N LYS A 312 0.24 15.18 -17.43
CA LYS A 312 0.67 16.16 -16.42
C LYS A 312 0.63 17.60 -16.92
N SER A 313 0.85 17.82 -18.23
CA SER A 313 0.79 19.14 -18.87
C SER A 313 -0.60 19.77 -18.86
N TYR A 314 -1.64 18.93 -18.90
CA TYR A 314 -3.05 19.36 -18.85
C TYR A 314 -3.61 19.31 -17.43
N GLY A 315 -3.21 18.27 -16.66
CA GLY A 315 -3.75 18.03 -15.32
C GLY A 315 -5.21 17.61 -15.35
N GLY A 316 -5.79 17.37 -14.17
CA GLY A 316 -7.20 17.01 -14.07
C GLY A 316 -7.52 15.56 -14.44
N GLY A 317 -8.76 15.37 -14.88
CA GLY A 317 -9.38 14.09 -15.17
C GLY A 317 -10.71 13.94 -14.45
N PHE A 318 -11.35 12.78 -14.58
CA PHE A 318 -12.61 12.49 -13.92
C PHE A 318 -12.58 11.13 -13.22
N TYR A 319 -13.54 10.94 -12.29
CA TYR A 319 -13.89 9.64 -11.73
C TYR A 319 -15.39 9.63 -11.48
N HIS A 320 -16.10 8.76 -12.21
CA HIS A 320 -17.52 8.57 -12.05
C HIS A 320 -17.88 7.12 -11.82
N VAL A 321 -19.01 6.91 -11.16
CA VAL A 321 -19.53 5.59 -10.85
C VAL A 321 -20.92 5.42 -11.46
N HIS A 322 -21.20 4.22 -11.93
CA HIS A 322 -22.51 3.78 -12.37
C HIS A 322 -23.02 2.68 -11.44
N LYS A 323 -24.22 2.85 -10.91
CA LYS A 323 -24.90 1.84 -10.09
C LYS A 323 -25.86 1.07 -10.98
N ILE A 324 -25.82 -0.25 -10.88
CA ILE A 324 -26.76 -1.16 -11.52
C ILE A 324 -27.64 -1.81 -10.45
N ASP A 325 -28.88 -2.13 -10.82
CA ASP A 325 -29.84 -2.72 -9.88
C ASP A 325 -29.59 -4.23 -9.71
N THR A 326 -29.20 -4.91 -10.79
CA THR A 326 -28.87 -6.34 -10.78
C THR A 326 -27.36 -6.50 -10.75
N PRO A 327 -26.77 -7.15 -9.71
CA PRO A 327 -25.34 -7.43 -9.69
C PRO A 327 -24.91 -8.28 -10.89
N THR A 328 -23.75 -7.98 -11.47
CA THR A 328 -23.22 -8.66 -12.65
C THR A 328 -21.76 -9.08 -12.51
N SER A 329 -21.36 -10.08 -13.27
CA SER A 329 -19.96 -10.44 -13.60
C SER A 329 -19.76 -10.53 -15.13
N SER A 330 -20.72 -10.04 -15.91
CA SER A 330 -20.65 -10.00 -17.38
C SER A 330 -19.63 -8.97 -17.85
N GLU A 331 -18.65 -9.44 -18.62
CA GLU A 331 -17.62 -8.55 -19.20
C GLU A 331 -18.24 -7.53 -20.15
N LYS A 332 -19.20 -7.99 -20.99
CA LYS A 332 -19.86 -7.14 -21.98
C LYS A 332 -20.59 -5.98 -21.29
N GLU A 333 -21.43 -6.28 -20.32
CA GLU A 333 -22.23 -5.27 -19.60
C GLU A 333 -21.32 -4.24 -18.89
N ILE A 334 -20.27 -4.71 -18.19
CA ILE A 334 -19.32 -3.84 -17.52
C ILE A 334 -18.53 -2.97 -18.50
N TYR A 335 -18.17 -3.53 -19.66
CA TYR A 335 -17.46 -2.80 -20.69
C TYR A 335 -18.33 -1.70 -21.30
N ASP A 336 -19.58 -2.02 -21.66
CA ASP A 336 -20.54 -1.06 -22.21
C ASP A 336 -20.77 0.11 -21.22
N ILE A 337 -20.94 -0.18 -19.92
CA ILE A 337 -21.07 0.85 -18.85
C ILE A 337 -19.79 1.71 -18.79
N CYS A 338 -18.62 1.11 -18.89
CA CYS A 338 -17.36 1.88 -18.90
C CYS A 338 -17.23 2.79 -20.11
N LEU A 339 -17.68 2.36 -21.29
CA LEU A 339 -17.70 3.19 -22.48
C LEU A 339 -18.70 4.34 -22.36
N ASP A 340 -19.90 4.10 -21.88
CA ASP A 340 -20.90 5.14 -21.61
C ASP A 340 -20.37 6.21 -20.64
N LEU A 341 -19.66 5.80 -19.58
CA LEU A 341 -19.01 6.72 -18.65
C LEU A 341 -17.87 7.49 -19.33
N PHE A 342 -17.10 6.82 -20.18
CA PHE A 342 -16.02 7.47 -20.91
C PHE A 342 -16.55 8.50 -21.89
N ASP A 343 -17.48 8.14 -22.76
CA ASP A 343 -18.05 9.02 -23.78
C ASP A 343 -18.74 10.24 -23.17
N LYS A 344 -19.40 10.05 -22.02
CA LYS A 344 -20.09 11.12 -21.33
C LYS A 344 -19.19 12.16 -20.67
N TYR A 345 -18.02 11.75 -20.18
CA TYR A 345 -17.18 12.60 -19.32
C TYR A 345 -15.79 12.89 -19.87
N TYR A 346 -15.41 12.30 -21.00
CA TYR A 346 -14.13 12.57 -21.62
C TYR A 346 -14.10 13.94 -22.29
N GLU A 347 -13.05 14.71 -22.03
CA GLU A 347 -12.91 16.11 -22.48
C GLU A 347 -11.89 16.27 -23.62
N GLY A 348 -11.46 15.18 -24.27
CA GLY A 348 -10.54 15.24 -25.43
C GLY A 348 -9.06 15.42 -25.09
N PHE A 349 -8.67 15.42 -23.80
CA PHE A 349 -7.27 15.60 -23.42
C PHE A 349 -6.50 14.27 -23.41
N PRO A 350 -5.17 14.31 -23.69
CA PRO A 350 -4.33 13.11 -23.66
C PRO A 350 -4.39 12.38 -22.31
N ILE A 351 -4.63 11.06 -22.35
CA ILE A 351 -4.88 10.22 -21.19
C ILE A 351 -3.58 9.60 -20.70
N ARG A 352 -3.28 9.71 -19.40
CA ARG A 352 -2.09 9.14 -18.78
C ARG A 352 -2.38 8.19 -17.62
N LYS A 353 -3.60 8.12 -17.16
CA LYS A 353 -4.02 7.22 -16.08
C LYS A 353 -5.41 6.69 -16.32
N VAL A 354 -5.61 5.39 -16.05
CA VAL A 354 -6.92 4.74 -16.00
C VAL A 354 -7.09 4.11 -14.62
N SER A 355 -8.28 4.19 -14.08
CA SER A 355 -8.67 3.55 -12.82
C SER A 355 -10.04 2.90 -12.98
N LEU A 356 -10.16 1.65 -12.57
CA LEU A 356 -11.43 0.91 -12.54
C LEU A 356 -11.70 0.40 -11.13
N SER A 357 -12.96 0.40 -10.72
CA SER A 357 -13.37 -0.14 -9.43
C SER A 357 -14.71 -0.86 -9.55
N PHE A 358 -14.84 -1.95 -8.80
CA PHE A 358 -16.07 -2.71 -8.59
C PHE A 358 -16.43 -2.64 -7.12
N GLY A 359 -17.62 -2.13 -6.82
CA GLY A 359 -18.14 -1.98 -5.46
C GLY A 359 -19.48 -2.68 -5.29
N ARG A 360 -20.05 -2.56 -4.07
CA ARG A 360 -21.30 -3.27 -3.72
C ARG A 360 -21.24 -4.74 -4.10
N LEU A 361 -20.17 -5.39 -3.65
CA LEU A 361 -19.90 -6.78 -4.01
C LEU A 361 -20.86 -7.72 -3.26
N SER A 362 -21.59 -8.54 -4.00
CA SER A 362 -22.43 -9.63 -3.49
C SER A 362 -21.86 -10.99 -3.87
N LYS A 363 -22.35 -12.08 -3.23
CA LYS A 363 -22.01 -13.44 -3.64
C LYS A 363 -22.66 -13.76 -4.98
N ASP A 364 -21.94 -14.54 -5.80
CA ASP A 364 -22.44 -15.08 -7.08
C ASP A 364 -23.13 -16.44 -6.88
N ASP A 365 -24.13 -16.46 -5.97
CA ASP A 365 -24.85 -17.67 -5.57
C ASP A 365 -26.15 -17.88 -6.37
N SER A 366 -26.58 -16.88 -7.17
CA SER A 366 -27.81 -16.93 -7.96
C SER A 366 -27.58 -16.30 -9.33
N ILE A 367 -28.21 -16.89 -10.34
CA ILE A 367 -28.29 -16.33 -11.68
C ILE A 367 -29.61 -15.62 -11.81
N GLN A 368 -29.60 -14.29 -11.81
CA GLN A 368 -30.78 -13.53 -12.17
C GLN A 368 -30.80 -13.39 -13.68
N LEU A 369 -31.83 -14.02 -14.30
CA LEU A 369 -32.00 -13.98 -15.74
C LEU A 369 -32.53 -12.60 -16.15
N ASN A 370 -31.91 -12.01 -17.15
CA ASN A 370 -32.46 -10.92 -17.93
C ASN A 370 -33.44 -11.51 -18.97
N LEU A 371 -34.47 -10.74 -19.37
CA LEU A 371 -35.46 -11.18 -20.38
C LEU A 371 -34.82 -11.53 -21.74
N PHE A 372 -33.59 -11.07 -22.00
CA PHE A 372 -32.88 -11.22 -23.26
C PHE A 372 -31.68 -12.17 -23.23
N GLU A 373 -31.37 -12.77 -22.07
CA GLU A 373 -30.27 -13.71 -21.92
C GLU A 373 -30.78 -15.11 -21.59
N SER A 374 -30.30 -16.11 -22.31
CA SER A 374 -30.65 -17.49 -22.02
C SER A 374 -29.78 -18.01 -20.86
N PHE A 375 -30.38 -18.83 -19.98
CA PHE A 375 -29.67 -19.52 -18.90
C PHE A 375 -28.48 -20.34 -19.40
N GLU A 376 -28.62 -20.95 -20.55
CA GLU A 376 -27.59 -21.78 -21.19
C GLU A 376 -26.39 -20.93 -21.65
N GLU A 377 -26.61 -19.73 -22.18
CA GLU A 377 -25.53 -18.82 -22.56
C GLU A 377 -24.73 -18.36 -21.35
N ILE A 378 -25.40 -17.91 -20.29
CA ILE A 378 -24.72 -17.50 -19.04
C ILE A 378 -23.91 -18.66 -18.46
N LYS A 379 -24.45 -19.85 -18.43
CA LYS A 379 -23.78 -21.06 -17.94
C LYS A 379 -22.55 -21.41 -18.78
N LYS A 380 -22.66 -21.30 -20.09
CA LYS A 380 -21.55 -21.51 -21.03
C LYS A 380 -20.44 -20.49 -20.81
N ASP A 381 -20.77 -19.20 -20.71
CA ASP A 381 -19.79 -18.13 -20.45
C ASP A 381 -19.09 -18.30 -19.11
N LYS A 382 -19.81 -18.69 -18.05
CA LYS A 382 -19.20 -18.99 -16.76
C LYS A 382 -18.24 -20.18 -16.85
N ALA A 383 -18.59 -21.24 -17.58
CA ALA A 383 -17.75 -22.42 -17.77
C ALA A 383 -16.49 -22.09 -18.59
N GLU A 384 -16.62 -21.31 -19.66
CA GLU A 384 -15.51 -20.85 -20.49
C GLU A 384 -14.54 -19.97 -19.67
N ASN A 385 -15.06 -18.95 -18.98
CA ASN A 385 -14.25 -18.09 -18.12
C ASN A 385 -13.49 -18.87 -17.04
N LYS A 386 -14.14 -19.88 -16.43
CA LYS A 386 -13.49 -20.75 -15.45
C LYS A 386 -12.34 -21.53 -16.07
N ALA A 387 -12.54 -22.12 -17.24
CA ALA A 387 -11.49 -22.87 -17.95
C ALA A 387 -10.30 -21.95 -18.32
N ILE A 388 -10.57 -20.74 -18.79
CA ILE A 388 -9.53 -19.73 -19.09
C ILE A 388 -8.76 -19.35 -17.80
N ASP A 389 -9.46 -19.13 -16.69
CA ASP A 389 -8.84 -18.77 -15.40
C ASP A 389 -7.96 -19.93 -14.88
N GLU A 390 -8.39 -21.20 -15.02
CA GLU A 390 -7.61 -22.39 -14.65
C GLU A 390 -6.33 -22.53 -15.49
N ILE A 391 -6.43 -22.29 -16.82
CA ILE A 391 -5.27 -22.33 -17.72
C ILE A 391 -4.28 -21.21 -17.34
N LYS A 392 -4.75 -19.99 -17.13
CA LYS A 392 -3.90 -18.85 -16.70
C LYS A 392 -3.26 -19.10 -15.34
N HIS A 393 -3.96 -19.77 -14.42
CA HIS A 393 -3.40 -20.14 -13.12
C HIS A 393 -2.27 -21.17 -13.27
N LYS A 394 -2.44 -22.16 -14.13
CA LYS A 394 -1.48 -23.25 -14.32
C LYS A 394 -0.28 -22.87 -15.19
N PHE A 395 -0.49 -22.10 -16.25
CA PHE A 395 0.53 -21.81 -17.28
C PHE A 395 0.96 -20.34 -17.34
N GLY A 396 0.42 -19.51 -16.43
CA GLY A 396 0.73 -18.08 -16.37
C GLY A 396 -0.24 -17.19 -17.13
N ASN A 397 -0.26 -15.91 -16.79
CA ASN A 397 -1.26 -14.96 -17.29
C ASN A 397 -1.19 -14.69 -18.81
N ASN A 398 -0.07 -14.98 -19.43
CA ASN A 398 0.13 -14.80 -20.89
C ASN A 398 -0.17 -16.05 -21.72
N SER A 399 -0.62 -17.16 -21.10
CA SER A 399 -0.90 -18.42 -21.81
C SER A 399 -2.11 -18.33 -22.75
N ILE A 400 -3.12 -17.55 -22.38
CA ILE A 400 -4.28 -17.23 -23.22
C ILE A 400 -4.48 -15.72 -23.18
N LEU A 401 -4.56 -15.09 -24.34
CA LEU A 401 -4.78 -13.65 -24.50
C LEU A 401 -5.87 -13.40 -25.54
N LYS A 402 -6.59 -12.31 -25.40
CA LYS A 402 -7.50 -11.81 -26.44
C LYS A 402 -6.69 -11.29 -27.63
N ALA A 403 -7.24 -11.36 -28.82
CA ALA A 403 -6.57 -10.83 -30.02
C ALA A 403 -6.22 -9.35 -29.89
N SER A 404 -7.07 -8.54 -29.23
CA SER A 404 -6.78 -7.12 -28.92
C SER A 404 -5.52 -6.91 -28.08
N SER A 405 -5.08 -7.92 -27.33
CA SER A 405 -3.84 -7.88 -26.54
C SER A 405 -2.56 -7.98 -27.39
N LEU A 406 -2.70 -8.19 -28.68
CA LEU A 406 -1.58 -8.21 -29.66
C LEU A 406 -1.39 -6.85 -30.36
N LEU A 407 -2.31 -5.91 -30.16
CA LEU A 407 -2.20 -4.56 -30.73
C LEU A 407 -1.09 -3.77 -30.05
N ASP A 408 -0.48 -2.82 -30.76
CA ASP A 408 0.66 -2.00 -30.28
C ASP A 408 0.31 -1.14 -29.06
N ASP A 409 -0.96 -0.82 -28.88
CA ASP A 409 -1.46 -0.06 -27.73
C ASP A 409 -1.77 -0.92 -26.50
N SER A 410 -1.68 -2.24 -26.62
CA SER A 410 -1.88 -3.17 -25.50
C SER A 410 -0.73 -3.10 -24.50
N THR A 411 -1.06 -3.20 -23.21
CA THR A 411 -0.08 -3.23 -22.12
C THR A 411 -0.12 -4.53 -21.32
N ILE A 412 -1.10 -5.40 -21.55
CA ILE A 412 -1.38 -6.55 -20.66
C ILE A 412 -0.24 -7.55 -20.63
N ARG A 413 0.43 -7.80 -21.74
CA ARG A 413 1.54 -8.76 -21.83
C ARG A 413 2.70 -8.36 -20.93
N GLU A 414 3.09 -7.08 -20.98
CA GLU A 414 4.14 -6.53 -20.12
C GLU A 414 3.69 -6.46 -18.65
N ARG A 415 2.44 -6.08 -18.42
CA ARG A 415 1.88 -5.97 -17.08
C ARG A 415 1.73 -7.30 -16.35
N ASN A 416 1.46 -8.37 -17.08
CA ASN A 416 1.37 -9.72 -16.50
C ASN A 416 2.69 -10.21 -15.90
N GLY A 417 3.83 -9.63 -16.30
CA GLY A 417 5.15 -9.83 -15.68
C GLY A 417 5.43 -8.89 -14.50
N LYS A 418 4.44 -8.12 -14.02
CA LYS A 418 4.62 -7.14 -12.96
C LYS A 418 3.75 -7.42 -11.73
N ILE A 419 4.27 -7.10 -10.56
CA ILE A 419 3.54 -7.07 -9.30
C ILE A 419 3.57 -5.63 -8.77
N GLY A 420 2.38 -5.04 -8.51
CA GLY A 420 2.29 -3.65 -8.07
C GLY A 420 2.87 -2.62 -9.07
N GLY A 421 2.92 -2.98 -10.37
CA GLY A 421 3.49 -2.14 -11.43
C GLY A 421 5.00 -2.25 -11.61
N HIS A 422 5.69 -3.12 -10.86
CA HIS A 422 7.13 -3.35 -10.90
C HIS A 422 7.44 -4.78 -11.33
N ASN A 423 8.63 -5.02 -11.87
CA ASN A 423 9.06 -6.33 -12.31
C ASN A 423 8.88 -7.38 -11.19
N ALA A 424 8.32 -8.53 -11.55
CA ALA A 424 8.09 -9.62 -10.60
C ALA A 424 9.38 -10.36 -10.23
N GLY A 425 10.36 -10.40 -11.12
CA GLY A 425 11.62 -11.13 -10.96
C GLY A 425 11.69 -12.32 -11.86
#